data_e15cbb7980a58fb090ed2bfd0a75f465
#
_entry.id   e15cbb7980a58fb090ed2bfd0a75f465
#
_cell.length_a   1.000
_cell.length_b   1.000
_cell.length_c   1.000
_cell.angle_alpha   90.00
_cell.angle_beta   90.00
_cell.angle_gamma   90.00
#
_symmetry.space_group_name_H-M   'P 1'
#
loop_
_entity.id
_entity.type
_entity.pdbx_description
1 polymer ?
#
loop_
_entity_poly.entity_id
_entity_poly.type
_entity_poly.pdbx_seq_one_letter_code
_entity_poly.pdbx_strand_id
1 'polypeptide(L)'
;MAEHSFDLQWVRLEPGNGLINRRIGEAEIRKSTGVSVVCIIREQQLVSNPDVGFRFQSGDLLAIIGSGEARACFHHFVERRDNDGVGVAASA
;
A
#
# COMPACT_ATOMS: atom_id res chain seq x y z
N MET A 1 17.69 -14.83 -15.36
CA MET A 1 17.66 -14.74 -14.90
C MET A 1 17.21 -14.34 -14.13
N ALA A 2 16.85 -14.55 -14.09
CA ALA A 2 16.27 -14.24 -13.21
C ALA A 2 16.51 -13.73 -12.26
N GLU A 3 17.11 -13.81 -12.08
CA GLU A 3 17.45 -13.27 -11.12
C GLU A 3 16.76 -12.14 -10.73
N HIS A 4 15.77 -11.77 -11.20
CA HIS A 4 15.12 -10.66 -10.80
C HIS A 4 14.34 -10.87 -9.62
N SER A 5 14.31 -9.97 -8.74
CA SER A 5 13.70 -10.13 -7.51
C SER A 5 12.42 -9.41 -7.40
N PHE A 6 11.72 -9.22 -8.44
CA PHE A 6 10.42 -8.59 -8.37
C PHE A 6 9.38 -9.65 -8.15
N ASP A 7 8.71 -9.58 -7.03
CA ASP A 7 7.65 -10.52 -6.71
C ASP A 7 6.37 -9.77 -6.51
N LEU A 8 5.28 -10.43 -6.84
CA LEU A 8 3.96 -9.90 -6.56
C LEU A 8 3.56 -10.32 -5.16
N GLN A 9 3.02 -9.41 -4.40
CA GLN A 9 2.55 -9.70 -3.06
C GLN A 9 1.15 -9.14 -2.89
N TRP A 10 0.28 -9.91 -2.23
CA TRP A 10 -1.06 -9.47 -1.90
C TRP A 10 -1.06 -8.89 -0.49
N VAL A 11 -1.63 -7.72 -0.35
CA VAL A 11 -1.66 -7.04 0.95
C VAL A 11 -3.08 -6.59 1.21
N ARG A 12 -3.66 -7.04 2.32
CA ARG A 12 -4.99 -6.60 2.70
C ARG A 12 -4.89 -5.38 3.60
N LEU A 13 -5.71 -4.38 3.32
CA LEU A 13 -5.72 -3.17 4.14
C LEU A 13 -6.62 -3.39 5.34
N GLU A 14 -6.00 -3.63 6.48
CA GLU A 14 -6.74 -3.81 7.72
C GLU A 14 -7.10 -2.44 8.29
N PRO A 15 -8.13 -2.37 9.13
CA PRO A 15 -8.45 -1.10 9.77
C PRO A 15 -7.22 -0.55 10.49
N GLY A 16 -6.98 0.74 10.34
CA GLY A 16 -5.80 1.37 10.93
C GLY A 16 -4.64 1.51 9.98
N ASN A 17 -4.71 0.87 8.82
CA ASN A 17 -3.64 1.00 7.84
C ASN A 17 -3.59 2.44 7.34
N GLY A 18 -2.38 2.96 7.19
CA GLY A 18 -2.18 4.37 6.84
C GLY A 18 -2.65 4.75 5.46
N LEU A 19 -2.94 3.78 4.59
CA LEU A 19 -3.43 4.11 3.25
C LEU A 19 -4.94 4.32 3.20
N ILE A 20 -5.66 3.84 4.18
CA ILE A 20 -7.12 3.88 4.14
C ILE A 20 -7.59 5.33 4.04
N ASN A 21 -8.52 5.57 3.14
CA ASN A 21 -9.08 6.89 2.83
C ASN A 21 -8.16 7.82 2.06
N ARG A 22 -6.99 7.34 1.65
CA ARG A 22 -6.10 8.14 0.82
C ARG A 22 -6.29 7.76 -0.63
N ARG A 23 -6.13 8.73 -1.52
CA ARG A 23 -6.15 8.44 -2.95
C ARG A 23 -4.78 7.97 -3.38
N ILE A 24 -4.76 7.14 -4.42
CA ILE A 24 -3.49 6.62 -4.92
C ILE A 24 -2.53 7.75 -5.25
N GLY A 25 -3.01 8.78 -5.93
CA GLY A 25 -2.14 9.89 -6.30
C GLY A 25 -1.59 10.63 -5.10
N GLU A 26 -2.40 10.77 -4.06
CA GLU A 26 -1.95 11.46 -2.84
C GLU A 26 -0.94 10.65 -2.07
N ALA A 27 -1.08 9.35 -2.11
CA ALA A 27 -0.22 8.49 -1.30
C ALA A 27 1.20 8.41 -1.86
N GLU A 28 1.36 8.63 -3.15
CA GLU A 28 2.68 8.60 -3.79
C GLU A 28 3.45 7.34 -3.43
N ILE A 29 2.77 6.20 -3.54
CA ILE A 29 3.33 4.94 -3.07
C ILE A 29 4.61 4.60 -3.82
N ARG A 30 4.59 4.71 -5.14
CA ARG A 30 5.74 4.32 -5.93
C ARG A 30 6.92 5.24 -5.66
N LYS A 31 6.67 6.52 -5.53
CA LYS A 31 7.73 7.48 -5.26
C LYS A 31 8.33 7.26 -3.88
N SER A 32 7.49 6.93 -2.91
CA SER A 32 7.96 6.81 -1.53
C SER A 32 8.56 5.45 -1.23
N THR A 33 8.14 4.41 -1.91
CA THR A 33 8.54 3.06 -1.54
C THR A 33 9.18 2.26 -2.66
N GLY A 34 8.92 2.62 -3.90
CA GLY A 34 9.38 1.83 -5.04
C GLY A 34 8.42 0.74 -5.46
N VAL A 35 7.30 0.59 -4.76
CA VAL A 35 6.31 -0.44 -5.05
C VAL A 35 5.27 0.11 -6.00
N SER A 36 4.78 -0.72 -6.91
CA SER A 36 3.65 -0.37 -7.76
C SER A 36 2.44 -1.17 -7.33
N VAL A 37 1.29 -0.52 -7.25
CA VAL A 37 0.03 -1.20 -7.00
C VAL A 37 -0.56 -1.54 -8.36
N VAL A 38 -0.65 -2.83 -8.67
CA VAL A 38 -1.06 -3.25 -10.00
C VAL A 38 -2.53 -3.56 -10.09
N CYS A 39 -3.16 -3.97 -9.01
CA CYS A 39 -4.60 -4.14 -9.01
C CYS A 39 -5.10 -4.18 -7.58
N ILE A 40 -6.40 -4.05 -7.44
CA ILE A 40 -7.07 -4.06 -6.15
C ILE A 40 -8.30 -4.91 -6.27
N ILE A 41 -8.57 -5.73 -5.27
CA ILE A 41 -9.82 -6.49 -5.22
C ILE A 41 -10.64 -5.92 -4.07
N ARG A 42 -11.85 -5.49 -4.40
CA ARG A 42 -12.77 -4.96 -3.41
C ARG A 42 -14.11 -5.66 -3.61
N GLU A 43 -14.56 -6.34 -2.58
CA GLU A 43 -15.84 -7.02 -2.62
C GLU A 43 -15.92 -7.95 -3.85
N GLN A 44 -14.84 -8.69 -4.07
CA GLN A 44 -14.76 -9.67 -5.15
C GLN A 44 -14.72 -9.05 -6.53
N GLN A 45 -14.54 -7.74 -6.63
CA GLN A 45 -14.40 -7.08 -7.90
C GLN A 45 -12.98 -6.65 -8.13
N LEU A 46 -12.46 -6.95 -9.30
CA LEU A 46 -11.08 -6.63 -9.64
C LEU A 46 -11.01 -5.26 -10.29
N VAL A 47 -10.15 -4.41 -9.75
CA VAL A 47 -9.87 -3.11 -10.33
C VAL A 47 -8.43 -3.16 -10.82
N SER A 48 -8.26 -3.27 -12.14
CA SER A 48 -6.93 -3.30 -12.74
C SER A 48 -6.49 -1.88 -13.02
N ASN A 49 -5.22 -1.62 -12.82
CA ASN A 49 -4.66 -0.30 -13.10
C ASN A 49 -5.51 0.79 -12.50
N PRO A 50 -5.65 0.80 -11.17
CA PRO A 50 -6.51 1.78 -10.53
C PRO A 50 -6.06 3.20 -10.84
N ASP A 51 -7.05 4.07 -11.02
CA ASP A 51 -6.82 5.46 -11.36
C ASP A 51 -6.24 6.23 -10.18
N VAL A 52 -5.57 7.34 -10.46
CA VAL A 52 -4.96 8.15 -9.41
C VAL A 52 -5.97 8.66 -8.41
N GLY A 53 -7.23 8.78 -8.81
CA GLY A 53 -8.28 9.22 -7.90
C GLY A 53 -8.89 8.11 -7.07
N PHE A 54 -8.46 6.87 -7.28
CA PHE A 54 -9.00 5.74 -6.53
C PHE A 54 -8.66 5.91 -5.05
N ARG A 55 -9.65 5.75 -4.18
CA ARG A 55 -9.46 5.93 -2.75
C ARG A 55 -9.45 4.57 -2.08
N PHE A 56 -8.43 4.30 -1.30
CA PHE A 56 -8.30 3.03 -0.60
C PHE A 56 -9.33 2.92 0.51
N GLN A 57 -9.81 1.71 0.75
CA GLN A 57 -10.76 1.44 1.83
C GLN A 57 -10.32 0.23 2.62
N SER A 58 -10.78 0.17 3.85
CA SER A 58 -10.55 -1.00 4.69
C SER A 58 -11.09 -2.24 4.00
N GLY A 59 -10.33 -3.30 4.02
CA GLY A 59 -10.71 -4.56 3.39
C GLY A 59 -10.22 -4.72 1.96
N ASP A 60 -9.71 -3.66 1.36
CA ASP A 60 -9.15 -3.79 0.02
C ASP A 60 -7.97 -4.75 0.02
N LEU A 61 -7.88 -5.55 -1.01
CA LEU A 61 -6.77 -6.48 -1.19
C LEU A 61 -5.95 -5.96 -2.36
N LEU A 62 -4.73 -5.52 -2.07
CA LEU A 62 -3.86 -4.90 -3.05
C LEU A 62 -2.85 -5.92 -3.57
N ALA A 63 -2.63 -5.93 -4.87
CA ALA A 63 -1.50 -6.65 -5.45
C ALA A 63 -0.41 -5.62 -5.68
N ILE A 64 0.71 -5.79 -5.00
CA ILE A 64 1.83 -4.88 -5.17
C ILE A 64 2.99 -5.64 -5.78
N ILE A 65 3.82 -4.92 -6.51
CA ILE A 65 4.98 -5.52 -7.14
C ILE A 65 6.18 -4.62 -6.87
N GLY A 66 7.32 -5.24 -6.64
CA GLY A 66 8.54 -4.51 -6.35
C GLY A 66 9.60 -5.46 -5.84
N SER A 67 10.80 -4.95 -5.65
CA SER A 67 11.88 -5.73 -5.07
C SER A 67 11.55 -6.02 -3.60
N GLY A 68 12.28 -6.94 -3.01
CA GLY A 68 12.11 -7.23 -1.60
C GLY A 68 12.31 -5.99 -0.75
N GLU A 69 13.29 -5.18 -1.12
CA GLU A 69 13.59 -3.97 -0.40
C GLU A 69 12.45 -2.97 -0.52
N ALA A 70 11.89 -2.83 -1.73
CA ALA A 70 10.78 -1.92 -1.94
C ALA A 70 9.55 -2.37 -1.15
N ARG A 71 9.29 -3.67 -1.12
CA ARG A 71 8.14 -4.21 -0.39
C ARG A 71 8.30 -3.98 1.11
N ALA A 72 9.50 -4.15 1.63
CA ALA A 72 9.76 -3.87 3.03
C ALA A 72 9.53 -2.40 3.33
N CYS A 73 9.98 -1.54 2.43
CA CYS A 73 9.80 -0.12 2.57
C CYS A 73 8.30 0.24 2.57
N PHE A 74 7.54 -0.43 1.71
CA PHE A 74 6.10 -0.22 1.64
C PHE A 74 5.43 -0.57 2.96
N HIS A 75 5.76 -1.73 3.52
CA HIS A 75 5.14 -2.13 4.78
C HIS A 75 5.47 -1.16 5.90
N HIS A 76 6.70 -0.70 5.93
CA HIS A 76 7.10 0.28 6.92
C HIS A 76 6.39 1.61 6.71
N PHE A 77 6.23 1.99 5.45
CA PHE A 77 5.58 3.24 5.08
C PHE A 77 4.14 3.28 5.61
N VAL A 78 3.38 2.21 5.40
CA VAL A 78 1.99 2.19 5.84
C VAL A 78 1.87 2.05 7.36
N GLU A 79 2.79 1.33 7.97
CA GLU A 79 2.82 1.22 9.42
C GLU A 79 3.20 2.54 10.06
N ARG A 80 4.15 3.23 9.46
CA ARG A 80 4.58 4.49 10.00
C ARG A 80 3.47 5.49 10.06
N ARG A 81 2.62 5.51 9.03
CA ARG A 81 1.53 6.45 9.07
C ARG A 81 0.59 6.14 10.22
N ASP A 82 0.30 4.87 10.42
CA ASP A 82 -0.53 4.47 11.53
C ASP A 82 0.15 4.78 12.85
N ASN A 83 1.42 4.46 12.92
CA ASN A 83 2.19 4.71 14.11
C ASN A 83 2.34 6.19 14.42
N ASP A 84 2.46 7.00 13.40
CA ASP A 84 2.58 8.42 13.64
C ASP A 84 1.37 8.94 14.38
N GLY A 85 0.19 8.52 13.99
CA GLY A 85 -1.00 8.95 14.70
C GLY A 85 -1.00 8.49 16.13
N VAL A 86 -0.68 7.24 16.34
CA VAL A 86 -0.66 6.68 17.67
C VAL A 86 0.51 7.24 18.47
N GLY A 87 1.66 7.34 17.84
CA GLY A 87 2.85 7.81 18.51
C GLY A 87 2.71 9.21 19.00
N VAL A 88 2.11 10.06 18.22
CA VAL A 88 1.90 11.42 18.64
C VAL A 88 0.99 11.45 19.85
N ALA A 89 -0.06 10.70 19.79
CA ALA A 89 -0.97 10.64 20.90
C ALA A 89 -0.28 10.11 22.14
N ALA A 90 0.53 9.10 21.96
CA ALA A 90 1.21 8.50 23.09
C ALA A 90 2.26 9.42 23.64
N SER A 91 2.89 10.18 22.81
CA SER A 91 3.92 11.05 23.28
C SER A 91 3.38 12.26 23.94
N ALA A 92 2.20 12.58 23.61
CA ALA A 92 1.60 13.71 24.25
C ALA A 92 1.17 13.33 25.64
#